data_e6d9b8f39f86928af9b39704e1ccbaf9
#
_entry.id   e6d9b8f39f86928af9b39704e1ccbaf9
#
_cell.length_a   1.000
_cell.length_b   1.000
_cell.length_c   1.000
_cell.angle_alpha   90.00
_cell.angle_beta   90.00
_cell.angle_gamma   90.00
#
_symmetry.space_group_name_H-M   'P 1'
#
loop_
_entity.id
_entity.type
_entity.pdbx_description
1 polymer ?
#
loop_
_entity_poly.entity_id
_entity_poly.type
_entity_poly.pdbx_seq_one_letter_code
_entity_poly.pdbx_strand_id
1 'polypeptide(L)'
;MAVILEKDLARGRQSYEQWRDAALEASSARDVATAPETSETTGTQAGAPLDARLSIAPKLPRPVMAMAVRYSLFLLERKAPGPGVEVRVAPWGAIKILDGPESDPHNLTPPDVIELDPDVWLRLAAGITTWDEEKEAGRISAVGERDDLGWLLPL
;
A
#
# COMPACT_ATOMS: atom_id res chain seq x y z
N MET A 1 14.22 12.58 -8.86
CA MET A 1 14.91 11.26 -8.82
C MET A 1 13.86 10.16 -8.85
N ALA A 2 14.00 9.18 -9.70
CA ALA A 2 13.03 8.10 -9.81
C ALA A 2 13.08 7.20 -8.56
N VAL A 3 11.93 6.80 -8.05
CA VAL A 3 11.82 5.92 -6.88
C VAL A 3 12.38 4.52 -7.16
N ILE A 4 12.37 4.10 -8.42
CA ILE A 4 12.99 2.86 -8.90
C ILE A 4 13.65 3.13 -10.25
N LEU A 5 14.79 2.50 -10.49
CA LEU A 5 15.49 2.63 -11.77
C LEU A 5 14.82 1.76 -12.84
N GLU A 6 14.84 2.23 -14.09
CA GLU A 6 14.25 1.51 -15.22
C GLU A 6 14.76 0.07 -15.34
N LYS A 7 16.07 -0.13 -15.15
CA LYS A 7 16.70 -1.46 -15.18
C LYS A 7 16.19 -2.41 -14.09
N ASP A 8 15.61 -1.87 -13.02
CA ASP A 8 15.12 -2.64 -11.86
C ASP A 8 13.61 -2.87 -11.90
N LEU A 9 12.89 -2.35 -12.89
CA LEU A 9 11.44 -2.46 -12.98
C LEU A 9 10.95 -3.91 -13.01
N ALA A 10 11.58 -4.77 -13.79
CA ALA A 10 11.22 -6.19 -13.87
C ALA A 10 11.39 -6.89 -12.53
N ARG A 11 12.49 -6.61 -11.84
CA ARG A 11 12.78 -7.13 -10.49
C ARG A 11 11.80 -6.59 -9.46
N GLY A 12 11.46 -5.30 -9.57
CA GLY A 12 10.48 -4.66 -8.70
C GLY A 12 9.10 -5.28 -8.86
N ARG A 13 8.66 -5.50 -10.08
CA ARG A 13 7.41 -6.20 -10.39
C ARG A 13 7.38 -7.61 -9.79
N GLN A 14 8.42 -8.38 -10.00
CA GLN A 14 8.54 -9.73 -9.45
C GLN A 14 8.46 -9.73 -7.92
N SER A 15 9.15 -8.79 -7.27
CA SER A 15 9.12 -8.64 -5.81
C SER A 15 7.74 -8.27 -5.29
N TYR A 16 7.03 -7.37 -5.98
CA TYR A 16 5.67 -6.99 -5.65
C TYR A 16 4.69 -8.17 -5.79
N GLU A 17 4.79 -8.92 -6.87
CA GLU A 17 3.98 -10.13 -7.09
C GLU A 17 4.28 -11.19 -6.03
N GLN A 18 5.53 -11.37 -5.64
CA GLN A 18 5.94 -12.27 -4.58
C GLN A 18 5.31 -11.88 -3.23
N TRP A 19 5.32 -10.59 -2.89
CA TRP A 19 4.67 -10.11 -1.68
C TRP A 19 3.16 -10.36 -1.73
N ARG A 20 2.53 -10.01 -2.84
CA ARG A 20 1.07 -10.19 -3.03
C ARG A 20 0.68 -11.67 -2.90
N ASP A 21 1.40 -12.57 -3.53
CA ASP A 21 1.12 -14.00 -3.47
C ASP A 21 1.27 -14.53 -2.04
N ALA A 22 2.31 -14.13 -1.33
CA ALA A 22 2.51 -14.48 0.08
C ALA A 22 1.40 -13.93 0.98
N ALA A 23 0.92 -12.72 0.70
CA ALA A 23 -0.18 -12.10 1.43
C ALA A 23 -1.52 -12.82 1.21
N LEU A 24 -1.82 -13.20 -0.03
CA LEU A 24 -3.02 -13.95 -0.37
C LEU A 24 -3.00 -15.36 0.24
N GLU A 25 -1.85 -16.00 0.26
CA GLU A 25 -1.65 -17.31 0.91
C GLU A 25 -1.88 -17.21 2.42
N ALA A 26 -1.36 -16.19 3.06
CA ALA A 26 -1.60 -15.92 4.48
C ALA A 26 -3.07 -15.62 4.80
N SER A 27 -3.78 -14.96 3.90
CA SER A 27 -5.22 -14.71 4.01
C SER A 27 -6.01 -16.02 3.97
N SER A 28 -5.74 -16.86 2.99
CA SER A 28 -6.42 -18.15 2.81
C SER A 28 -6.19 -19.10 4.00
N ALA A 29 -4.99 -19.14 4.55
CA ALA A 29 -4.66 -19.96 5.71
C ALA A 29 -5.43 -19.54 6.97
N ARG A 30 -5.73 -18.26 7.12
CA ARG A 30 -6.52 -17.72 8.24
C ARG A 30 -8.02 -18.00 8.12
N ASP A 31 -8.54 -18.00 6.90
CA ASP A 31 -9.95 -18.36 6.64
C ASP A 31 -10.24 -19.80 7.04
N VAL A 32 -9.30 -20.70 6.83
CA VAL A 32 -9.43 -22.13 7.23
C VAL A 32 -9.36 -22.31 8.75
N ALA A 33 -8.58 -21.49 9.45
CA ALA A 33 -8.40 -21.60 10.91
C ALA A 33 -9.56 -21.03 11.72
N THR A 34 -10.47 -20.25 11.10
CA THR A 34 -11.56 -19.54 11.78
C THR A 34 -12.95 -20.10 11.42
N ALA A 35 -13.03 -21.21 10.69
CA ALA A 35 -14.31 -21.82 10.35
C ALA A 35 -14.87 -22.55 11.57
N PRO A 36 -15.96 -22.07 12.21
CA PRO A 36 -16.71 -22.88 13.14
C PRO A 36 -17.50 -23.93 12.34
N GLU A 37 -17.36 -25.19 12.72
CA GLU A 37 -18.24 -26.25 12.24
C GLU A 37 -19.64 -25.97 12.75
N THR A 38 -20.49 -25.30 12.00
CA THR A 38 -21.96 -25.53 12.00
C THR A 38 -22.63 -24.74 10.87
N SER A 39 -23.16 -25.51 9.95
CA SER A 39 -24.38 -25.40 9.13
C SER A 39 -24.97 -24.04 8.77
N GLU A 40 -25.13 -23.91 7.47
CA GLU A 40 -26.24 -23.30 6.72
C GLU A 40 -26.46 -21.80 6.87
N THR A 41 -26.12 -21.03 5.88
CA THR A 41 -27.10 -20.34 5.00
C THR A 41 -26.39 -19.36 4.06
N THR A 42 -26.73 -19.49 2.77
CA THR A 42 -26.75 -18.45 1.71
C THR A 42 -25.59 -17.47 1.58
N GLY A 43 -24.72 -17.75 0.62
CA GLY A 43 -24.26 -16.83 -0.41
C GLY A 43 -23.97 -15.39 -0.04
N THR A 44 -22.86 -15.14 0.64
CA THR A 44 -22.04 -13.96 0.41
C THR A 44 -20.62 -14.42 0.67
N GLN A 45 -19.74 -14.26 -0.30
CA GLN A 45 -18.32 -14.44 -0.07
C GLN A 45 -17.90 -13.37 0.94
N ALA A 46 -18.04 -13.67 2.21
CA ALA A 46 -17.47 -12.87 3.28
C ALA A 46 -15.96 -13.05 3.18
N GLY A 47 -15.26 -12.05 2.68
CA GLY A 47 -13.82 -11.99 2.76
C GLY A 47 -13.35 -12.13 4.20
N ALA A 48 -12.07 -12.44 4.41
CA ALA A 48 -11.45 -12.57 5.71
C ALA A 48 -11.87 -11.44 6.66
N PRO A 49 -12.04 -11.70 7.96
CA PRO A 49 -12.36 -10.68 8.95
C PRO A 49 -11.39 -9.49 8.88
N LEU A 50 -11.87 -8.31 9.20
CA LEU A 50 -11.06 -7.09 9.13
C LEU A 50 -9.74 -7.21 9.91
N ASP A 51 -9.78 -7.71 11.13
CA ASP A 51 -8.58 -7.87 11.97
C ASP A 51 -7.55 -8.81 11.31
N ALA A 52 -8.01 -9.87 10.67
CA ALA A 52 -7.14 -10.79 9.94
C ALA A 52 -6.48 -10.09 8.75
N ARG A 53 -7.23 -9.29 7.98
CA ARG A 53 -6.71 -8.54 6.83
C ARG A 53 -5.71 -7.47 7.25
N LEU A 54 -6.00 -6.72 8.31
CA LEU A 54 -5.11 -5.70 8.88
C LEU A 54 -3.79 -6.29 9.44
N SER A 55 -3.77 -7.58 9.74
CA SER A 55 -2.59 -8.26 10.29
C SER A 55 -1.73 -8.93 9.24
N ILE A 56 -2.11 -8.90 7.97
CA ILE A 56 -1.34 -9.52 6.89
C ILE A 56 -0.05 -8.72 6.68
N ALA A 57 1.07 -9.35 7.00
CA ALA A 57 2.39 -8.77 6.90
C ALA A 57 3.41 -9.88 6.60
N PRO A 58 3.48 -10.38 5.35
CA PRO A 58 4.44 -11.41 4.98
C PRO A 58 5.86 -10.98 5.27
N LYS A 59 6.63 -11.84 5.90
CA LYS A 59 8.04 -11.58 6.19
C LYS A 59 8.91 -12.06 5.04
N LEU A 60 9.25 -11.13 4.17
CA LEU A 60 10.15 -11.37 3.05
C LEU A 60 11.51 -10.72 3.30
N PRO A 61 12.57 -11.15 2.59
CA PRO A 61 13.87 -10.51 2.69
C PRO A 61 13.79 -9.00 2.42
N ARG A 62 14.60 -8.23 3.13
CA ARG A 62 14.62 -6.76 2.97
C ARG A 62 14.74 -6.28 1.52
N PRO A 63 15.61 -6.86 0.67
CA PRO A 63 15.68 -6.45 -0.74
C PRO A 63 14.38 -6.67 -1.50
N VAL A 64 13.63 -7.72 -1.21
CA VAL A 64 12.33 -8.00 -1.82
C VAL A 64 11.30 -6.97 -1.36
N MET A 65 11.24 -6.69 -0.06
CA MET A 65 10.36 -5.65 0.50
C MET A 65 10.65 -4.28 -0.11
N ALA A 66 11.92 -3.90 -0.18
CA ALA A 66 12.34 -2.63 -0.77
C ALA A 66 11.90 -2.50 -2.23
N MET A 67 12.10 -3.53 -3.03
CA MET A 67 11.71 -3.53 -4.44
C MET A 67 10.20 -3.55 -4.63
N ALA A 68 9.46 -4.29 -3.82
CA ALA A 68 8.00 -4.33 -3.85
C ALA A 68 7.40 -2.93 -3.57
N VAL A 69 7.90 -2.26 -2.55
CA VAL A 69 7.47 -0.90 -2.20
C VAL A 69 7.81 0.09 -3.31
N ARG A 70 9.04 0.11 -3.79
CA ARG A 70 9.47 1.04 -4.84
C ARG A 70 8.72 0.85 -6.15
N TYR A 71 8.48 -0.39 -6.55
CA TYR A 71 7.72 -0.68 -7.75
C TYR A 71 6.26 -0.23 -7.63
N SER A 72 5.60 -0.53 -6.52
CA SER A 72 4.22 -0.11 -6.30
C SER A 72 4.08 1.41 -6.19
N LEU A 73 5.01 2.10 -5.57
CA LEU A 73 5.06 3.56 -5.57
C LEU A 73 5.25 4.12 -6.99
N PHE A 74 6.09 3.50 -7.79
CA PHE A 74 6.26 3.85 -9.20
C PHE A 74 4.95 3.74 -9.98
N LEU A 75 4.16 2.70 -9.74
CA LEU A 75 2.84 2.54 -10.38
C LEU A 75 1.89 3.67 -9.98
N LEU A 76 1.87 4.04 -8.69
CA LEU A 76 1.06 5.15 -8.20
C LEU A 76 1.48 6.48 -8.83
N GLU A 77 2.76 6.76 -8.88
CA GLU A 77 3.30 7.99 -9.50
C GLU A 77 2.90 8.10 -10.97
N ARG A 78 2.93 7.00 -11.70
CA ARG A 78 2.47 6.97 -13.10
C ARG A 78 0.96 7.16 -13.24
N LYS A 79 0.20 6.64 -12.31
CA LYS A 79 -1.26 6.74 -12.30
C LYS A 79 -1.74 8.16 -12.02
N ALA A 80 -1.05 8.87 -11.16
CA ALA A 80 -1.44 10.19 -10.69
C ALA A 80 -0.22 11.13 -10.54
N PRO A 81 0.46 11.50 -11.64
CA PRO A 81 1.66 12.31 -11.56
C PRO A 81 1.38 13.73 -11.06
N GLY A 82 2.33 14.35 -10.39
CA GLY A 82 2.27 15.73 -9.95
C GLY A 82 3.11 16.02 -8.71
N PRO A 83 3.28 17.28 -8.33
CA PRO A 83 4.11 17.69 -7.21
C PRO A 83 3.33 17.95 -5.90
N GLY A 84 2.01 17.74 -5.89
CA GLY A 84 1.12 18.30 -4.86
C GLY A 84 1.08 17.54 -3.54
N VAL A 85 1.28 16.22 -3.54
CA VAL A 85 1.22 15.38 -2.34
C VAL A 85 2.43 14.47 -2.28
N GLU A 86 3.12 14.44 -1.15
CA GLU A 86 4.23 13.51 -0.94
C GLU A 86 3.72 12.25 -0.22
N VAL A 87 4.01 11.09 -0.78
CA VAL A 87 3.72 9.78 -0.19
C VAL A 87 5.04 9.13 0.22
N ARG A 88 5.19 8.88 1.52
CA ARG A 88 6.40 8.29 2.11
C ARG A 88 6.12 6.90 2.65
N VAL A 89 6.90 5.95 2.23
CA VAL A 89 6.89 4.59 2.74
C VAL A 89 8.32 4.25 3.21
N ALA A 90 8.62 4.70 4.40
CA ALA A 90 9.96 4.53 4.99
C ALA A 90 10.21 3.06 5.35
N PRO A 91 11.45 2.58 5.22
CA PRO A 91 12.63 3.31 4.75
C PRO A 91 12.88 3.23 3.24
N TRP A 92 11.92 2.72 2.46
CA TRP A 92 12.16 2.24 1.10
C TRP A 92 11.99 3.27 -0.01
N GLY A 93 11.09 4.25 0.16
CA GLY A 93 10.89 5.25 -0.88
C GLY A 93 9.87 6.32 -0.55
N ALA A 94 9.88 7.38 -1.36
CA ALA A 94 8.90 8.45 -1.34
C ALA A 94 8.68 8.95 -2.78
N ILE A 95 7.46 9.36 -3.07
CA ILE A 95 7.06 9.92 -4.36
C ILE A 95 6.23 11.17 -4.15
N LYS A 96 6.06 11.95 -5.20
CA LYS A 96 5.10 13.04 -5.26
C LYS A 96 4.04 12.74 -6.32
N ILE A 97 2.79 13.01 -5.98
CA ILE A 97 1.64 12.74 -6.85
C ILE A 97 0.65 13.90 -6.82
N LEU A 98 -0.26 13.90 -7.76
CA LEU A 98 -1.34 14.86 -7.92
C LEU A 98 -0.88 16.30 -8.20
N ASP A 99 -1.73 17.04 -8.87
CA ASP A 99 -1.50 18.46 -9.11
C ASP A 99 -1.45 19.25 -7.81
N GLY A 100 -0.66 20.29 -7.80
CA GLY A 100 -0.57 21.17 -6.66
C GLY A 100 0.46 22.26 -6.88
N PRO A 101 0.57 23.22 -5.97
CA PRO A 101 1.61 24.23 -6.07
C PRO A 101 2.98 23.54 -6.04
N GLU A 102 3.86 23.95 -6.94
CA GLU A 102 5.26 23.57 -6.87
C GLU A 102 5.79 23.97 -5.50
N SER A 103 6.51 23.07 -4.86
CA SER A 103 7.15 23.41 -3.59
C SER A 103 8.05 24.64 -3.79
N ASP A 104 7.91 25.61 -2.91
CA ASP A 104 8.86 26.72 -2.79
C ASP A 104 10.28 26.17 -2.90
N PRO A 105 11.18 26.77 -3.73
CA PRO A 105 12.56 26.33 -3.83
C PRO A 105 13.30 26.22 -2.49
N HIS A 106 12.79 26.86 -1.45
CA HIS A 106 13.30 26.77 -0.08
C HIS A 106 12.58 25.72 0.77
N ASN A 107 11.45 25.20 0.33
CA ASN A 107 10.68 24.19 1.03
C ASN A 107 10.45 22.96 0.14
N LEU A 108 11.31 21.98 0.27
CA LEU A 108 11.31 20.78 -0.56
C LEU A 108 10.12 19.83 -0.29
N THR A 109 9.34 20.09 0.74
CA THR A 109 8.20 19.27 1.13
C THR A 109 6.90 19.97 0.75
N PRO A 110 6.00 19.33 -0.02
CA PRO A 110 4.67 19.88 -0.28
C PRO A 110 3.85 19.99 1.01
N PRO A 111 2.79 20.82 1.03
CA PRO A 111 1.95 20.99 2.22
C PRO A 111 1.22 19.72 2.65
N ASP A 112 0.98 18.81 1.71
CA ASP A 112 0.30 17.54 1.98
C ASP A 112 1.33 16.40 1.98
N VAL A 113 1.44 15.69 3.11
CA VAL A 113 2.36 14.57 3.31
C VAL A 113 1.60 13.39 3.90
N ILE A 114 1.76 12.23 3.30
CA ILE A 114 1.18 10.97 3.76
C ILE A 114 2.32 10.00 4.05
N GLU A 115 2.34 9.43 5.25
CA GLU A 115 3.32 8.44 5.68
C GLU A 115 2.64 7.13 6.04
N LEU A 116 3.20 6.04 5.56
CA LEU A 116 2.69 4.69 5.75
C LEU A 116 3.85 3.73 6.02
N ASP A 117 3.62 2.74 6.87
CA ASP A 117 4.53 1.60 6.97
C ASP A 117 4.46 0.73 5.70
N PRO A 118 5.54 0.00 5.35
CA PRO A 118 5.58 -0.82 4.15
C PRO A 118 4.43 -1.83 4.02
N ASP A 119 4.10 -2.54 5.08
CA ASP A 119 3.02 -3.52 5.04
C ASP A 119 1.64 -2.88 4.87
N VAL A 120 1.40 -1.74 5.51
CA VAL A 120 0.17 -0.95 5.33
C VAL A 120 0.03 -0.52 3.87
N TRP A 121 1.10 0.05 3.31
CA TRP A 121 1.12 0.48 1.92
C TRP A 121 0.86 -0.67 0.96
N LEU A 122 1.55 -1.80 1.13
CA LEU A 122 1.41 -2.95 0.24
C LEU A 122 0.02 -3.60 0.33
N ARG A 123 -0.59 -3.65 1.52
CA ARG A 123 -1.99 -4.11 1.67
C ARG A 123 -2.95 -3.22 0.88
N LEU A 124 -2.79 -1.91 0.97
CA LEU A 124 -3.60 -0.95 0.21
C LEU A 124 -3.39 -1.10 -1.30
N ALA A 125 -2.14 -1.17 -1.73
CA ALA A 125 -1.78 -1.32 -3.14
C ALA A 125 -2.35 -2.60 -3.76
N ALA A 126 -2.33 -3.70 -3.02
CA ALA A 126 -2.85 -4.99 -3.46
C ALA A 126 -4.36 -5.17 -3.26
N GLY A 127 -5.04 -4.22 -2.62
CA GLY A 127 -6.48 -4.29 -2.39
C GLY A 127 -6.90 -5.23 -1.26
N ILE A 128 -6.00 -5.59 -0.36
CA ILE A 128 -6.29 -6.44 0.79
C ILE A 128 -7.08 -5.66 1.85
N THR A 129 -6.72 -4.40 2.06
CA THR A 129 -7.43 -3.47 2.93
C THR A 129 -7.80 -2.21 2.16
N THR A 130 -8.77 -1.46 2.70
CA THR A 130 -9.15 -0.15 2.15
C THR A 130 -8.48 0.98 2.93
N TRP A 131 -8.48 2.17 2.32
CA TRP A 131 -7.95 3.38 2.95
C TRP A 131 -8.64 3.66 4.29
N ASP A 132 -9.96 3.62 4.31
CA ASP A 132 -10.74 3.88 5.52
C ASP A 132 -10.45 2.87 6.62
N GLU A 133 -10.32 1.60 6.29
CA GLU A 133 -9.98 0.54 7.24
C GLU A 133 -8.63 0.78 7.92
N GLU A 134 -7.60 1.10 7.15
CA GLU A 134 -6.26 1.37 7.70
C GLU A 134 -6.22 2.72 8.46
N LYS A 135 -6.95 3.71 7.98
CA LYS A 135 -7.06 5.02 8.66
C LYS A 135 -7.76 4.90 10.01
N GLU A 136 -8.87 4.20 10.09
CA GLU A 136 -9.57 3.93 11.35
C GLU A 136 -8.73 3.11 12.34
N ALA A 137 -7.88 2.22 11.82
CA ALA A 137 -6.91 1.48 12.64
C ALA A 137 -5.73 2.34 13.13
N GLY A 138 -5.66 3.61 12.75
CA GLY A 138 -4.59 4.53 13.15
C GLY A 138 -3.26 4.29 12.47
N ARG A 139 -3.24 3.66 11.30
CA ARG A 139 -2.01 3.24 10.60
C ARG A 139 -1.59 4.14 9.46
N ILE A 140 -2.33 5.22 9.20
CA ILE A 140 -2.01 6.21 8.19
C ILE A 140 -1.76 7.55 8.88
N SER A 141 -0.60 8.12 8.66
CA SER A 141 -0.28 9.48 9.09
C SER A 141 -0.42 10.42 7.90
N ALA A 142 -1.38 11.32 7.96
CA ALA A 142 -1.64 12.26 6.89
C ALA A 142 -1.69 13.69 7.45
N VAL A 143 -0.94 14.59 6.82
CA VAL A 143 -0.89 16.02 7.14
C VAL A 143 -1.26 16.80 5.90
N GLY A 144 -2.17 17.76 6.04
CA GLY A 144 -2.66 18.59 4.95
C GLY A 144 -4.14 18.33 4.61
N GLU A 145 -4.61 18.95 3.56
CA GLU A 145 -6.02 18.87 3.14
C GLU A 145 -6.33 17.64 2.30
N ARG A 146 -5.35 17.12 1.56
CA ARG A 146 -5.48 15.94 0.71
C ARG A 146 -4.95 14.70 1.43
N ASP A 147 -5.75 14.18 2.32
CA ASP A 147 -5.41 13.09 3.23
C ASP A 147 -6.06 11.75 2.85
N ASP A 148 -6.70 11.67 1.71
CA ASP A 148 -7.38 10.46 1.23
C ASP A 148 -6.91 10.08 -0.18
N LEU A 149 -6.25 8.93 -0.29
CA LEU A 149 -5.83 8.33 -1.56
C LEU A 149 -6.67 7.09 -1.94
N GLY A 150 -7.76 6.84 -1.22
CA GLY A 150 -8.59 5.64 -1.42
C GLY A 150 -9.13 5.50 -2.83
N TRP A 151 -9.41 6.63 -3.50
CA TRP A 151 -9.90 6.66 -4.88
C TRP A 151 -8.85 6.27 -5.94
N LEU A 152 -7.57 6.22 -5.57
CA LEU A 152 -6.47 5.78 -6.42
C LEU A 152 -6.12 4.29 -6.24
N LEU A 153 -6.63 3.67 -5.19
CA LEU A 153 -6.28 2.32 -4.78
C LEU A 153 -7.45 1.35 -4.94
N PRO A 154 -7.20 0.05 -5.18
CA PRO A 154 -5.88 -0.56 -5.41
C PRO A 154 -5.23 -0.19 -6.74
N LEU A 155 -3.98 -0.57 -6.89
CA LEU A 155 -3.22 -0.33 -8.10
C LEU A 155 -3.53 -1.36 -9.19
#